data_30fd1d509efae57abbc180d579ac3fad
#
_entry.id   30fd1d509efae57abbc180d579ac3fad
#
_cell.length_a   1.000
_cell.length_b   1.000
_cell.length_c   1.000
_cell.angle_alpha   90.00
_cell.angle_beta   90.00
_cell.angle_gamma   90.00
#
_symmetry.space_group_name_H-M   'P 1'
#
loop_
_entity.id
_entity.type
_entity.pdbx_description
1 polymer ?
#
loop_
_entity_poly.entity_id
_entity_poly.type
_entity_poly.pdbx_seq_one_letter_code
_entity_poly.pdbx_strand_id
1 'polypeptide(L)'
;MIVHINVARVLREALATPYRILVTRATGALVRDRIELKLTQYNCNAAVLDFREVDLLDLSCADEVVAKLLRSGQAKFVAIAGLHEDLREQVHEVLEPQHLAVTVVNDDAAPELLGSVSEDSRLAFLELQAAGGTGEELARRLDWPAERAASALEALAAQRLVRHDDDGFTLIPFA
;
A
#
# COMPACT_ATOMS: atom_id res chain seq x y z
N MET A 1 4.17 -8.66 -13.06
CA MET A 1 3.72 -7.43 -13.76
C MET A 1 3.12 -6.51 -12.72
N ILE A 2 3.52 -5.25 -12.72
CA ILE A 2 2.98 -4.19 -11.84
C ILE A 2 2.05 -3.34 -12.69
N VAL A 3 0.85 -3.06 -12.18
CA VAL A 3 -0.16 -2.24 -12.87
C VAL A 3 -0.27 -0.89 -12.16
N HIS A 4 -0.15 0.20 -12.90
CA HIS A 4 -0.35 1.56 -12.41
C HIS A 4 -1.77 2.02 -12.74
N ILE A 5 -2.52 2.42 -11.71
CA ILE A 5 -3.91 2.86 -11.81
C ILE A 5 -4.01 4.31 -11.36
N ASN A 6 -4.26 5.22 -12.29
CA ASN A 6 -4.57 6.62 -11.97
C ASN A 6 -6.00 6.69 -11.41
N VAL A 7 -6.11 6.96 -10.11
CA VAL A 7 -7.39 6.95 -9.38
C VAL A 7 -8.34 8.06 -9.85
N ALA A 8 -7.82 9.24 -10.13
CA ALA A 8 -8.63 10.36 -10.66
C ALA A 8 -9.18 10.04 -12.06
N ARG A 9 -8.41 9.36 -12.88
CA ARG A 9 -8.89 8.89 -14.19
C ARG A 9 -10.02 7.87 -14.05
N VAL A 10 -9.87 6.91 -13.14
CA VAL A 10 -10.94 5.94 -12.85
C VAL A 10 -12.20 6.63 -12.37
N LEU A 11 -12.09 7.63 -11.50
CA LEU A 11 -13.21 8.45 -11.04
C LEU A 11 -13.93 9.15 -12.20
N ARG A 12 -13.18 9.82 -13.07
CA ARG A 12 -13.74 10.52 -14.23
C ARG A 12 -14.44 9.58 -15.22
N GLU A 13 -13.86 8.41 -15.46
CA GLU A 13 -14.46 7.38 -16.32
C GLU A 13 -15.75 6.81 -15.69
N ALA A 14 -15.75 6.58 -14.37
CA ALA A 14 -16.88 5.97 -13.66
C ALA A 14 -18.10 6.89 -13.55
N LEU A 15 -17.88 8.19 -13.35
CA LEU A 15 -18.96 9.19 -13.15
C LEU A 15 -19.22 10.06 -14.38
N ALA A 16 -18.46 9.91 -15.46
CA ALA A 16 -18.52 10.78 -16.64
C ALA A 16 -18.40 12.27 -16.26
N THR A 17 -17.48 12.60 -15.36
CA THR A 17 -17.30 13.93 -14.77
C THR A 17 -15.83 14.38 -14.86
N PRO A 18 -15.55 15.70 -14.97
CA PRO A 18 -14.17 16.20 -14.92
C PRO A 18 -13.62 16.30 -13.48
N TYR A 19 -14.40 16.00 -12.45
CA TYR A 19 -14.00 16.17 -11.05
C TYR A 19 -12.85 15.26 -10.66
N ARG A 20 -12.01 15.76 -9.74
CA ARG A 20 -10.87 15.04 -9.15
C ARG A 20 -11.01 14.94 -7.62
N ILE A 21 -12.25 14.99 -7.13
CA ILE A 21 -12.58 14.87 -5.72
C ILE A 21 -13.31 13.56 -5.46
N LEU A 22 -12.84 12.84 -4.45
CA LEU A 22 -13.41 11.59 -3.96
C LEU A 22 -14.14 11.84 -2.64
N VAL A 23 -15.44 12.06 -2.74
CA VAL A 23 -16.32 12.29 -1.59
C VAL A 23 -17.55 11.39 -1.71
N THR A 24 -18.12 11.02 -0.58
CA THR A 24 -19.20 10.05 -0.40
C THR A 24 -18.81 8.59 -0.62
N ARG A 25 -19.33 7.75 0.24
CA ARG A 25 -19.12 6.29 0.20
C ARG A 25 -19.57 5.67 -1.13
N ALA A 26 -20.67 6.14 -1.71
CA ALA A 26 -21.17 5.62 -2.98
C ALA A 26 -20.18 5.86 -4.13
N THR A 27 -19.56 7.04 -4.17
CA THR A 27 -18.51 7.37 -5.14
C THR A 27 -17.27 6.48 -4.92
N GLY A 28 -16.83 6.35 -3.67
CA GLY A 28 -15.70 5.49 -3.32
C GLY A 28 -15.93 4.03 -3.71
N ALA A 29 -17.11 3.49 -3.43
CA ALA A 29 -17.47 2.12 -3.81
C ALA A 29 -17.43 1.91 -5.33
N LEU A 30 -17.97 2.85 -6.10
CA LEU A 30 -17.96 2.77 -7.56
C LEU A 30 -16.53 2.80 -8.11
N VAL A 31 -15.66 3.66 -7.58
CA VAL A 31 -14.25 3.73 -7.99
C VAL A 31 -13.52 2.44 -7.60
N ARG A 32 -13.73 1.91 -6.41
CA ARG A 32 -13.16 0.63 -5.99
C ARG A 32 -13.55 -0.50 -6.94
N ASP A 33 -14.84 -0.64 -7.25
CA ASP A 33 -15.34 -1.70 -8.13
C ASP A 33 -14.68 -1.62 -9.53
N ARG A 34 -14.46 -0.41 -10.05
CA ARG A 34 -13.74 -0.19 -11.31
C ARG A 34 -12.25 -0.55 -11.22
N ILE A 35 -11.61 -0.25 -10.09
CA ILE A 35 -10.22 -0.64 -9.84
C ILE A 35 -10.12 -2.18 -9.78
N GLU A 36 -10.98 -2.84 -9.01
CA GLU A 36 -11.00 -4.30 -8.89
C GLU A 36 -11.21 -4.99 -10.25
N LEU A 37 -12.09 -4.46 -11.08
CA LEU A 37 -12.29 -4.95 -12.44
C LEU A 37 -11.01 -4.86 -13.28
N LYS A 38 -10.32 -3.72 -13.23
CA LYS A 38 -9.03 -3.53 -13.93
C LYS A 38 -7.98 -4.52 -13.41
N LEU A 39 -7.85 -4.69 -12.10
CA LEU A 39 -6.91 -5.63 -11.49
C LEU A 39 -7.16 -7.07 -11.95
N THR A 40 -8.42 -7.48 -12.00
CA THR A 40 -8.83 -8.80 -12.50
C THR A 40 -8.47 -8.97 -13.98
N GLN A 41 -8.77 -7.98 -14.81
CA GLN A 41 -8.48 -8.03 -16.25
C GLN A 41 -6.99 -8.14 -16.56
N TYR A 42 -6.14 -7.45 -15.77
CA TYR A 42 -4.69 -7.51 -15.96
C TYR A 42 -4.04 -8.73 -15.32
N ASN A 43 -4.77 -9.50 -14.51
CA ASN A 43 -4.24 -10.65 -13.74
C ASN A 43 -2.90 -10.32 -13.08
N CYS A 44 -2.84 -9.19 -12.39
CA CYS A 44 -1.60 -8.67 -11.81
C CYS A 44 -1.41 -9.08 -10.36
N ASN A 45 -0.14 -9.30 -9.96
CA ASN A 45 0.20 -9.58 -8.57
C ASN A 45 0.47 -8.29 -7.75
N ALA A 46 0.80 -7.20 -8.43
CA ALA A 46 1.14 -5.94 -7.77
C ALA A 46 0.49 -4.76 -8.49
N ALA A 47 0.04 -3.78 -7.73
CA ALA A 47 -0.58 -2.57 -8.24
C ALA A 47 -0.08 -1.33 -7.50
N VAL A 48 0.01 -0.22 -8.24
CA VAL A 48 0.23 1.12 -7.69
C VAL A 48 -1.02 1.94 -7.94
N LEU A 49 -1.63 2.44 -6.88
CA LEU A 49 -2.74 3.39 -6.95
C LEU A 49 -2.17 4.81 -6.95
N ASP A 50 -2.28 5.51 -8.06
CA ASP A 50 -1.76 6.86 -8.22
C ASP A 50 -2.82 7.91 -7.89
N PHE A 51 -2.57 8.66 -6.80
CA PHE A 51 -3.44 9.73 -6.29
C PHE A 51 -2.96 11.14 -6.67
N ARG A 52 -1.91 11.30 -7.50
CA ARG A 52 -1.35 12.62 -7.83
C ARG A 52 -2.38 13.63 -8.34
N GLU A 53 -3.37 13.15 -9.10
CA GLU A 53 -4.41 13.99 -9.66
C GLU A 53 -5.69 14.04 -8.81
N VAL A 54 -5.70 13.43 -7.63
CA VAL A 54 -6.81 13.51 -6.67
C VAL A 54 -6.62 14.75 -5.80
N ASP A 55 -7.57 15.67 -5.84
CA ASP A 55 -7.48 16.92 -5.10
C ASP A 55 -8.04 16.80 -3.66
N LEU A 56 -9.04 15.94 -3.47
CA LEU A 56 -9.67 15.73 -2.18
C LEU A 56 -10.12 14.27 -2.03
N LEU A 57 -9.96 13.74 -0.83
CA LEU A 57 -10.37 12.40 -0.43
C LEU A 57 -10.99 12.46 0.95
N ASP A 58 -12.26 12.06 1.11
CA ASP A 58 -12.86 11.92 2.43
C ASP A 58 -12.61 10.52 3.04
N LEU A 59 -12.86 10.40 4.35
CA LEU A 59 -12.66 9.14 5.08
C LEU A 59 -13.47 7.98 4.48
N SER A 60 -14.68 8.23 4.01
CA SER A 60 -15.53 7.21 3.45
C SER A 60 -15.00 6.66 2.13
N CYS A 61 -14.42 7.51 1.30
CA CYS A 61 -13.76 7.11 0.06
C CYS A 61 -12.41 6.44 0.33
N ALA A 62 -11.63 6.93 1.31
CA ALA A 62 -10.40 6.26 1.73
C ALA A 62 -10.67 4.83 2.23
N ASP A 63 -11.74 4.63 2.99
CA ASP A 63 -12.19 3.29 3.40
C ASP A 63 -12.51 2.39 2.19
N GLU A 64 -13.28 2.88 1.24
CA GLU A 64 -13.66 2.11 0.06
C GLU A 64 -12.47 1.83 -0.87
N VAL A 65 -11.73 2.86 -1.26
CA VAL A 65 -10.70 2.77 -2.31
C VAL A 65 -9.39 2.18 -1.80
N VAL A 66 -9.06 2.35 -0.51
CA VAL A 66 -7.82 1.85 0.06
C VAL A 66 -8.06 0.66 0.98
N ALA A 67 -8.75 0.84 2.12
CA ALA A 67 -8.87 -0.22 3.12
C ALA A 67 -9.60 -1.47 2.60
N LYS A 68 -10.74 -1.30 1.96
CA LYS A 68 -11.49 -2.44 1.40
C LYS A 68 -10.76 -3.11 0.23
N LEU A 69 -10.07 -2.32 -0.61
CA LEU A 69 -9.27 -2.87 -1.70
C LEU A 69 -8.12 -3.72 -1.16
N LEU A 70 -7.41 -3.27 -0.12
CA LEU A 70 -6.37 -4.06 0.53
C LEU A 70 -6.92 -5.39 1.07
N ARG A 71 -8.12 -5.37 1.65
CA ARG A 71 -8.79 -6.57 2.17
C ARG A 71 -9.29 -7.52 1.09
N SER A 72 -9.70 -7.00 -0.08
CA SER A 72 -10.21 -7.83 -1.16
C SER A 72 -9.18 -8.80 -1.72
N GLY A 73 -7.89 -8.43 -1.64
CA GLY A 73 -6.78 -9.26 -2.11
C GLY A 73 -6.72 -9.47 -3.63
N GLN A 74 -7.42 -8.65 -4.41
CA GLN A 74 -7.42 -8.72 -5.88
C GLN A 74 -6.01 -8.54 -6.48
N ALA A 75 -5.19 -7.69 -5.87
CA ALA A 75 -3.75 -7.69 -6.07
C ALA A 75 -3.07 -8.15 -4.78
N LYS A 76 -2.05 -9.01 -4.91
CA LYS A 76 -1.32 -9.51 -3.73
C LYS A 76 -0.56 -8.38 -3.03
N PHE A 77 0.02 -7.47 -3.81
CA PHE A 77 0.80 -6.35 -3.32
C PHE A 77 0.22 -5.04 -3.85
N VAL A 78 0.00 -4.08 -2.97
CA VAL A 78 -0.54 -2.76 -3.33
C VAL A 78 0.35 -1.69 -2.74
N ALA A 79 0.67 -0.68 -3.55
CA ALA A 79 1.30 0.55 -3.10
C ALA A 79 0.44 1.75 -3.51
N ILE A 80 0.69 2.87 -2.87
CA ILE A 80 0.05 4.15 -3.18
C ILE A 80 1.14 5.13 -3.61
N ALA A 81 0.89 5.90 -4.66
CA ALA A 81 1.75 6.98 -5.12
C ALA A 81 1.01 8.32 -5.09
N GLY A 82 1.77 9.40 -4.93
CA GLY A 82 1.27 10.76 -5.07
C GLY A 82 0.34 11.23 -3.97
N LEU A 83 0.49 10.72 -2.75
CA LEU A 83 -0.24 11.21 -1.58
C LEU A 83 0.36 12.54 -1.09
N HIS A 84 -0.30 13.64 -1.33
CA HIS A 84 0.00 14.87 -0.59
C HIS A 84 -0.57 14.80 0.85
N GLU A 85 -0.16 15.71 1.72
CA GLU A 85 -0.36 15.62 3.18
C GLU A 85 -1.81 15.35 3.59
N ASP A 86 -2.76 16.11 3.06
CA ASP A 86 -4.18 15.99 3.42
C ASP A 86 -4.75 14.59 3.08
N LEU A 87 -4.39 14.04 1.92
CA LEU A 87 -4.82 12.71 1.52
C LEU A 87 -4.15 11.63 2.38
N ARG A 88 -2.88 11.84 2.71
CA ARG A 88 -2.10 10.93 3.55
C ARG A 88 -2.73 10.77 4.93
N GLU A 89 -3.16 11.88 5.54
CA GLU A 89 -3.85 11.88 6.84
C GLU A 89 -5.14 11.06 6.77
N GLN A 90 -5.98 11.27 5.76
CA GLN A 90 -7.23 10.52 5.57
C GLN A 90 -6.99 9.01 5.41
N VAL A 91 -5.99 8.63 4.64
CA VAL A 91 -5.62 7.23 4.46
C VAL A 91 -5.12 6.62 5.77
N HIS A 92 -4.27 7.34 6.51
CA HIS A 92 -3.76 6.87 7.80
C HIS A 92 -4.90 6.64 8.81
N GLU A 93 -5.81 7.61 8.95
CA GLU A 93 -6.95 7.52 9.88
C GLU A 93 -7.88 6.34 9.58
N VAL A 94 -7.98 5.93 8.34
CA VAL A 94 -8.79 4.78 7.95
C VAL A 94 -8.06 3.46 8.18
N LEU A 95 -6.75 3.39 7.93
CA LEU A 95 -5.98 2.15 8.03
C LEU A 95 -5.66 1.76 9.47
N GLU A 96 -5.28 2.73 10.30
CA GLU A 96 -4.81 2.49 11.67
C GLU A 96 -5.81 1.69 12.52
N PRO A 97 -7.10 2.08 12.64
CA PRO A 97 -8.08 1.33 13.45
C PRO A 97 -8.40 -0.06 12.89
N GLN A 98 -8.14 -0.29 11.62
CA GLN A 98 -8.41 -1.55 10.93
C GLN A 98 -7.21 -2.50 10.91
N HIS A 99 -6.11 -2.12 11.56
CA HIS A 99 -4.86 -2.89 11.58
C HIS A 99 -4.31 -3.19 10.19
N LEU A 100 -4.48 -2.22 9.28
CA LEU A 100 -4.00 -2.27 7.91
C LEU A 100 -2.82 -1.31 7.71
N ALA A 101 -1.95 -1.66 6.78
CA ALA A 101 -0.87 -0.79 6.32
C ALA A 101 -0.65 -0.94 4.81
N VAL A 102 -0.05 0.08 4.22
CA VAL A 102 0.25 0.12 2.80
C VAL A 102 1.62 0.76 2.57
N THR A 103 2.30 0.34 1.52
CA THR A 103 3.53 0.99 1.06
C THR A 103 3.17 2.26 0.29
N VAL A 104 3.80 3.38 0.65
CA VAL A 104 3.73 4.63 -0.11
C VAL A 104 5.03 4.78 -0.89
N VAL A 105 4.91 4.98 -2.19
CA VAL A 105 6.04 5.21 -3.09
C VAL A 105 6.06 6.66 -3.54
N ASN A 106 7.24 7.24 -3.53
CA ASN A 106 7.49 8.61 -3.94
C ASN A 106 8.52 8.61 -5.07
N ASP A 107 8.43 9.56 -6.00
CA ASP A 107 9.30 9.59 -7.18
C ASP A 107 10.79 9.79 -6.82
N ASP A 108 11.06 10.60 -5.80
CA ASP A 108 12.42 11.03 -5.42
C ASP A 108 12.85 10.56 -4.01
N ALA A 109 12.09 9.70 -3.36
CA ALA A 109 12.35 9.24 -2.01
C ALA A 109 12.17 7.73 -1.85
N ALA A 110 12.83 7.17 -0.84
CA ALA A 110 12.64 5.78 -0.49
C ALA A 110 11.18 5.48 -0.12
N PRO A 111 10.68 4.27 -0.39
CA PRO A 111 9.32 3.88 0.00
C PRO A 111 9.16 3.90 1.52
N GLU A 112 7.99 4.24 1.98
CA GLU A 112 7.63 4.29 3.40
C GLU A 112 6.34 3.54 3.69
N LEU A 113 6.07 3.26 4.97
CA LEU A 113 4.86 2.56 5.41
C LEU A 113 3.87 3.53 6.03
N LEU A 114 2.61 3.42 5.65
CA LEU A 114 1.50 4.19 6.17
C LEU A 114 0.43 3.26 6.77
N GLY A 115 -0.10 3.61 7.94
CA GLY A 115 -1.11 2.85 8.66
C GLY A 115 -0.57 2.15 9.90
N SER A 116 -1.18 1.03 10.27
CA SER A 116 -0.88 0.29 11.50
C SER A 116 0.37 -0.59 11.35
N VAL A 117 1.51 -0.06 11.73
CA VAL A 117 2.81 -0.74 11.67
C VAL A 117 3.57 -0.52 12.97
N SER A 118 4.07 -1.60 13.58
CA SER A 118 4.92 -1.49 14.77
C SER A 118 6.26 -0.82 14.48
N GLU A 119 6.88 -0.25 15.49
CA GLU A 119 8.22 0.35 15.35
C GLU A 119 9.24 -0.69 14.86
N ASP A 120 9.21 -1.90 15.37
CA ASP A 120 10.11 -2.97 14.92
C ASP A 120 9.91 -3.30 13.44
N SER A 121 8.65 -3.35 12.97
CA SER A 121 8.35 -3.56 11.55
C SER A 121 8.84 -2.40 10.68
N ARG A 122 8.75 -1.15 11.15
CA ARG A 122 9.28 0.01 10.44
C ARG A 122 10.82 -0.06 10.30
N LEU A 123 11.51 -0.40 11.39
CA LEU A 123 12.97 -0.55 11.38
C LEU A 123 13.41 -1.71 10.48
N ALA A 124 12.71 -2.85 10.54
CA ALA A 124 12.96 -3.97 9.64
C ALA A 124 12.74 -3.60 8.16
N PHE A 125 11.68 -2.87 7.85
CA PHE A 125 11.40 -2.40 6.49
C PHE A 125 12.48 -1.46 5.96
N LEU A 126 12.95 -0.52 6.80
CA LEU A 126 14.06 0.38 6.46
C LEU A 126 15.35 -0.40 6.18
N GLU A 127 15.65 -1.41 6.97
CA GLU A 127 16.84 -2.24 6.76
C GLU A 127 16.75 -3.04 5.45
N LEU A 128 15.56 -3.54 5.10
CA LEU A 128 15.33 -4.23 3.83
C LEU A 128 15.48 -3.32 2.61
N GLN A 129 15.40 -2.00 2.75
CA GLN A 129 15.68 -1.06 1.66
C GLN A 129 17.17 -1.08 1.26
N ALA A 130 18.05 -1.34 2.20
CA ALA A 130 19.49 -1.46 1.91
C ALA A 130 19.81 -2.81 1.23
N ALA A 131 19.26 -3.89 1.73
CA ALA A 131 19.41 -5.22 1.16
C ALA A 131 18.33 -6.16 1.69
N GLY A 132 17.75 -6.98 0.83
CA GLY A 132 16.93 -8.11 1.24
C GLY A 132 17.71 -9.11 2.08
N GLY A 133 17.06 -10.13 2.58
CA GLY A 133 17.73 -11.20 3.30
C GLY A 133 16.83 -12.03 4.20
N THR A 134 17.45 -12.99 4.88
CA THR A 134 16.79 -13.86 5.85
C THR A 134 16.57 -13.15 7.19
N GLY A 135 15.73 -13.74 8.04
CA GLY A 135 15.54 -13.25 9.41
C GLY A 135 16.82 -13.23 10.23
N GLU A 136 17.71 -14.20 10.04
CA GLU A 136 19.01 -14.24 10.71
C GLU A 136 19.95 -13.11 10.27
N GLU A 137 19.97 -12.81 8.98
CA GLU A 137 20.76 -11.71 8.43
C GLU A 137 20.26 -10.36 8.93
N LEU A 138 18.95 -10.17 8.98
CA LEU A 138 18.35 -8.95 9.51
C LEU A 138 18.64 -8.80 11.01
N ALA A 139 18.52 -9.88 11.79
CA ALA A 139 18.82 -9.88 13.22
C ALA A 139 20.28 -9.46 13.47
N ARG A 140 21.21 -9.95 12.67
CA ARG A 140 22.64 -9.53 12.77
C ARG A 140 22.85 -8.06 12.41
N ARG A 141 22.21 -7.58 11.33
CA ARG A 141 22.35 -6.18 10.88
C ARG A 141 21.77 -5.18 11.87
N LEU A 142 20.69 -5.54 12.55
CA LEU A 142 20.01 -4.69 13.54
C LEU A 142 20.48 -4.92 14.98
N ASP A 143 21.39 -5.89 15.20
CA ASP A 143 21.79 -6.33 16.56
C ASP A 143 20.55 -6.69 17.41
N TRP A 144 19.65 -7.48 16.83
CA TRP A 144 18.43 -7.94 17.48
C TRP A 144 18.48 -9.43 17.79
N PRO A 145 17.73 -9.88 18.83
CA PRO A 145 17.42 -11.30 18.98
C PRO A 145 16.73 -11.85 17.72
N ALA A 146 17.03 -13.09 17.35
CA ALA A 146 16.46 -13.75 16.18
C ALA A 146 14.92 -13.72 16.15
N GLU A 147 14.29 -13.96 17.31
CA GLU A 147 12.82 -13.95 17.46
C GLU A 147 12.20 -12.57 17.17
N ARG A 148 12.87 -11.50 17.57
CA ARG A 148 12.41 -10.12 17.32
C ARG A 148 12.43 -9.81 15.82
N ALA A 149 13.51 -10.15 15.13
CA ALA A 149 13.61 -9.98 13.69
C ALA A 149 12.58 -10.82 12.92
N ALA A 150 12.42 -12.09 13.30
CA ALA A 150 11.43 -12.98 12.71
C ALA A 150 10.01 -12.44 12.88
N SER A 151 9.64 -12.00 14.07
CA SER A 151 8.31 -11.43 14.37
C SER A 151 8.03 -10.17 13.53
N ALA A 152 9.00 -9.28 13.41
CA ALA A 152 8.86 -8.06 12.60
C ALA A 152 8.68 -8.38 11.10
N LEU A 153 9.47 -9.29 10.56
CA LEU A 153 9.40 -9.71 9.17
C LEU A 153 8.11 -10.48 8.84
N GLU A 154 7.67 -11.36 9.72
CA GLU A 154 6.41 -12.08 9.57
C GLU A 154 5.21 -11.12 9.59
N ALA A 155 5.24 -10.10 10.45
CA ALA A 155 4.21 -9.06 10.49
C ALA A 155 4.15 -8.26 9.17
N LEU A 156 5.31 -7.89 8.61
CA LEU A 156 5.39 -7.22 7.31
C LEU A 156 4.86 -8.10 6.18
N ALA A 157 5.21 -9.38 6.16
CA ALA A 157 4.74 -10.33 5.15
C ALA A 157 3.24 -10.61 5.27
N ALA A 158 2.71 -10.72 6.50
CA ALA A 158 1.28 -10.91 6.74
C ALA A 158 0.43 -9.73 6.21
N GLN A 159 0.95 -8.51 6.30
CA GLN A 159 0.33 -7.32 5.72
C GLN A 159 0.68 -7.10 4.24
N ARG A 160 1.43 -8.01 3.62
CA ARG A 160 1.84 -7.95 2.21
C ARG A 160 2.67 -6.70 1.86
N LEU A 161 3.46 -6.24 2.81
CA LEU A 161 4.35 -5.08 2.64
C LEU A 161 5.72 -5.47 2.09
N VAL A 162 6.06 -6.75 2.21
CA VAL A 162 7.28 -7.36 1.69
C VAL A 162 6.97 -8.68 1.00
N ARG A 163 7.85 -9.08 0.09
CA ARG A 163 7.84 -10.45 -0.47
C ARG A 163 8.62 -11.37 0.46
N HIS A 164 8.10 -12.55 0.67
CA HIS A 164 8.79 -13.65 1.34
C HIS A 164 8.83 -14.85 0.40
N ASP A 165 10.01 -15.36 0.11
CA ASP A 165 10.28 -16.52 -0.72
C ASP A 165 11.42 -17.36 -0.10
N ASP A 166 11.91 -18.34 -0.82
CA ASP A 166 12.96 -19.25 -0.35
C ASP A 166 14.30 -18.54 -0.06
N ASP A 167 14.54 -17.41 -0.69
CA ASP A 167 15.75 -16.58 -0.50
C ASP A 167 15.62 -15.57 0.65
N GLY A 168 14.43 -15.45 1.25
CA GLY A 168 14.16 -14.57 2.38
C GLY A 168 13.14 -13.47 2.08
N PHE A 169 13.36 -12.30 2.69
CA PHE A 169 12.45 -11.16 2.60
C PHE A 169 13.03 -10.06 1.72
N THR A 170 12.22 -9.53 0.83
CA THR A 170 12.60 -8.43 -0.07
C THR A 170 11.47 -7.42 -0.22
N LEU A 171 11.82 -6.17 -0.53
CA LEU A 171 10.84 -5.17 -0.91
C LEU A 171 10.22 -5.52 -2.26
N ILE A 172 8.99 -5.05 -2.48
CA ILE A 172 8.34 -5.12 -3.78
C ILE A 172 8.85 -3.94 -4.61
N PRO A 173 9.45 -4.19 -5.78
CA PRO A 173 9.92 -3.11 -6.65
C PRO A 173 8.74 -2.48 -7.39
N PHE A 174 8.08 -1.50 -6.79
CA PHE A 174 6.94 -0.78 -7.38
C PHE A 174 7.34 0.26 -8.43
N ALA A 175 8.61 0.49 -8.61
CA ALA A 175 9.15 1.41 -9.62
C ALA A 175 9.40 0.72 -10.96
#